data_9c99fa4b737c0026a3c10d6789ee40f0
#
_entry.id   9c99fa4b737c0026a3c10d6789ee40f0
#
_cell.length_a   1.000
_cell.length_b   1.000
_cell.length_c   1.000
_cell.angle_alpha   90.00
_cell.angle_beta   90.00
_cell.angle_gamma   90.00
#
_symmetry.space_group_name_H-M   'P 1'
#
loop_
_entity.id
_entity.type
_entity.pdbx_description
1 polymer ?
#
loop_
_entity_poly.entity_id
_entity_poly.type
_entity_poly.pdbx_seq_one_letter_code
_entity_poly.pdbx_strand_id
1 'polypeptide(L)'
;MVKKIFLHTFIISMLAIVLSSTVFLVAYYKRTEKQMKSALETKAILVEEGIKTAGVEFIQNVDVSKDVRVTWTDENGNVLYDNIEYSDNILEKTIYCDRRLDDGSVIRVANVYGTVGNLVLSMIQPILVVLAIFALIMYIVVNYTAKAIVAPINKIDLESGRIGDIKGYVEIKPLLARIRRQNILIDTNIRELKRENARRESFRRDFTANVSHELKTPLTTISGISEMLANGIIKPEDVPEFADSINKESTRLINLVNDIILISRLESDEIVLQKEEVNICDIVRVVVSRLEHIAAKKNININCKLPDEVKLTGVASMLEELVFNLCDNAIKYNFDKGILNVIVEEEDKKVRIIVEDSGIGIPEDEKNAVFERFYRVDKSRSKEVGGTGLGLSIVKHIAIYHNGKVKATDREGGGTRMIATFNK
;
A
#
# COMPACT_ATOMS: atom_id res chain seq x y z
N MET A 1 10.71 8.01 20.11
CA MET A 1 9.65 7.46 20.95
C MET A 1 10.17 6.91 22.27
N VAL A 2 11.13 5.99 22.28
CA VAL A 2 11.71 5.35 23.50
C VAL A 2 12.25 6.36 24.51
N LYS A 3 13.03 7.38 24.08
CA LYS A 3 13.54 8.44 24.97
C LYS A 3 12.44 9.23 25.69
N LYS A 4 11.29 9.47 25.03
CA LYS A 4 10.15 10.17 25.66
C LYS A 4 9.43 9.29 26.69
N ILE A 5 9.20 8.01 26.36
CA ILE A 5 8.57 7.05 27.28
C ILE A 5 9.47 6.87 28.52
N PHE A 6 10.77 6.70 28.28
CA PHE A 6 11.76 6.62 29.36
C PHE A 6 11.74 7.85 30.27
N LEU A 7 11.75 9.05 29.70
CA LEU A 7 11.74 10.30 30.47
C LEU A 7 10.47 10.39 31.34
N HIS A 8 9.31 10.03 30.80
CA HIS A 8 8.07 10.06 31.59
C HIS A 8 8.06 9.01 32.70
N THR A 9 8.46 7.77 32.44
CA THR A 9 8.53 6.71 33.46
C THR A 9 9.55 7.06 34.53
N PHE A 10 10.70 7.63 34.16
CA PHE A 10 11.72 8.09 35.10
C PHE A 10 11.19 9.21 36.02
N ILE A 11 10.53 10.23 35.48
CA ILE A 11 9.95 11.33 36.25
C ILE A 11 8.88 10.81 37.21
N ILE A 12 7.97 9.95 36.76
CA ILE A 12 6.90 9.39 37.60
C ILE A 12 7.50 8.56 38.74
N SER A 13 8.49 7.71 38.45
CA SER A 13 9.15 6.90 39.47
C SER A 13 9.92 7.74 40.48
N MET A 14 10.60 8.80 40.01
CA MET A 14 11.30 9.73 40.88
C MET A 14 10.34 10.48 41.81
N LEU A 15 9.21 10.95 41.29
CA LEU A 15 8.13 11.56 42.09
C LEU A 15 7.60 10.60 43.16
N ALA A 16 7.37 9.33 42.80
CA ALA A 16 6.90 8.30 43.74
C ALA A 16 7.92 8.06 44.87
N ILE A 17 9.25 8.03 44.56
CA ILE A 17 10.29 7.86 45.56
C ILE A 17 10.33 9.05 46.48
N VAL A 18 10.27 10.27 45.97
CA VAL A 18 10.26 11.50 46.81
C VAL A 18 9.04 11.53 47.73
N LEU A 19 7.85 11.20 47.19
CA LEU A 19 6.62 11.15 47.98
C LEU A 19 6.71 10.08 49.08
N SER A 20 7.17 8.88 48.74
CA SER A 20 7.36 7.80 49.73
C SER A 20 8.36 8.16 50.80
N SER A 21 9.49 8.78 50.43
CA SER A 21 10.53 9.24 51.38
C SER A 21 9.99 10.32 52.35
N THR A 22 9.14 11.23 51.82
CA THR A 22 8.51 12.27 52.65
C THR A 22 7.53 11.66 53.67
N VAL A 23 6.68 10.72 53.23
CA VAL A 23 5.74 10.02 54.12
C VAL A 23 6.50 9.22 55.17
N PHE A 24 7.57 8.53 54.79
CA PHE A 24 8.42 7.78 55.72
C PHE A 24 9.06 8.71 56.75
N LEU A 25 9.63 9.84 56.34
CA LEU A 25 10.24 10.82 57.23
C LEU A 25 9.26 11.34 58.28
N VAL A 26 8.05 11.71 57.87
CA VAL A 26 6.99 12.19 58.76
C VAL A 26 6.56 11.09 59.76
N ALA A 27 6.42 9.87 59.28
CA ALA A 27 6.06 8.73 60.13
C ALA A 27 7.16 8.41 61.14
N TYR A 28 8.42 8.42 60.70
CA TYR A 28 9.61 8.23 61.56
C TYR A 28 9.70 9.29 62.63
N TYR A 29 9.53 10.57 62.24
CA TYR A 29 9.53 11.70 63.20
C TYR A 29 8.45 11.51 64.26
N LYS A 30 7.20 11.24 63.92
CA LYS A 30 6.12 11.02 64.86
C LYS A 30 6.39 9.83 65.81
N ARG A 31 6.96 8.75 65.27
CA ARG A 31 7.32 7.56 66.06
C ARG A 31 8.40 7.90 67.11
N THR A 32 9.47 8.61 66.68
CA THR A 32 10.55 9.01 67.53
C THR A 32 10.08 9.98 68.65
N GLU A 33 9.24 10.98 68.30
CA GLU A 33 8.64 11.88 69.26
C GLU A 33 7.83 11.11 70.33
N LYS A 34 7.02 10.13 69.92
CA LYS A 34 6.22 9.28 70.82
C LYS A 34 7.13 8.45 71.73
N GLN A 35 8.19 7.83 71.21
CA GLN A 35 9.14 7.05 72.04
C GLN A 35 9.88 7.94 73.05
N MET A 36 10.28 9.14 72.67
CA MET A 36 10.91 10.05 73.58
C MET A 36 9.96 10.53 74.70
N LYS A 37 8.72 10.84 74.37
CA LYS A 37 7.71 11.19 75.44
C LYS A 37 7.55 10.03 76.40
N SER A 38 7.41 8.80 75.96
CA SER A 38 7.31 7.61 76.83
C SER A 38 8.56 7.40 77.70
N ALA A 39 9.73 7.60 77.13
CA ALA A 39 10.98 7.52 77.89
C ALA A 39 11.11 8.61 78.95
N LEU A 40 10.68 9.85 78.61
CA LEU A 40 10.63 10.97 79.58
C LEU A 40 9.63 10.74 80.70
N GLU A 41 8.44 10.16 80.40
CA GLU A 41 7.47 9.81 81.44
C GLU A 41 8.06 8.79 82.43
N THR A 42 8.78 7.77 81.94
CA THR A 42 9.47 6.77 82.76
C THR A 42 10.53 7.42 83.65
N LYS A 43 11.36 8.30 83.04
CA LYS A 43 12.38 9.05 83.80
C LYS A 43 11.76 10.00 84.85
N ALA A 44 10.64 10.65 84.50
CA ALA A 44 9.92 11.53 85.38
C ALA A 44 9.38 10.85 86.66
N ILE A 45 8.84 9.59 86.46
CA ILE A 45 8.39 8.72 87.57
C ILE A 45 9.56 8.36 88.48
N LEU A 46 10.70 8.03 87.92
CA LEU A 46 11.89 7.65 88.65
C LEU A 46 12.45 8.81 89.47
N VAL A 47 12.44 10.02 88.91
CA VAL A 47 12.86 11.26 89.58
C VAL A 47 11.85 11.62 90.70
N GLU A 48 10.54 11.47 90.48
CA GLU A 48 9.48 11.68 91.45
C GLU A 48 9.67 10.78 92.72
N GLU A 49 9.86 9.45 92.45
CA GLU A 49 10.09 8.49 93.53
C GLU A 49 11.36 8.77 94.32
N GLY A 50 12.44 9.14 93.62
CA GLY A 50 13.74 9.48 94.23
C GLY A 50 13.65 10.72 95.06
N ILE A 51 12.94 11.77 94.63
CA ILE A 51 12.76 13.01 95.45
C ILE A 51 11.92 12.73 96.65
N LYS A 52 10.87 11.91 96.54
CA LYS A 52 10.05 11.49 97.71
C LYS A 52 10.84 10.74 98.74
N THR A 53 11.90 10.02 98.34
CA THR A 53 12.66 9.14 99.20
C THR A 53 13.89 9.84 99.82
N ALA A 54 14.64 10.62 99.07
CA ALA A 54 15.94 11.20 99.52
C ALA A 54 16.08 12.74 99.26
N GLY A 55 14.98 13.40 98.82
CA GLY A 55 15.00 14.83 98.57
C GLY A 55 15.98 15.29 97.50
N VAL A 56 16.55 16.48 97.66
CA VAL A 56 17.48 17.08 96.64
C VAL A 56 18.78 16.29 96.46
N GLU A 57 19.21 15.52 97.47
CA GLU A 57 20.42 14.70 97.41
C GLU A 57 20.26 13.59 96.33
N PHE A 58 19.09 13.10 96.11
CA PHE A 58 18.87 12.10 95.03
C PHE A 58 19.20 12.67 93.66
N ILE A 59 18.77 13.88 93.33
CA ILE A 59 18.99 14.50 92.02
C ILE A 59 20.45 14.85 91.84
N GLN A 60 21.17 15.26 92.94
CA GLN A 60 22.58 15.59 92.83
C GLN A 60 23.52 14.39 92.71
N ASN A 61 23.13 13.25 93.23
CA ASN A 61 23.97 12.06 93.31
C ASN A 61 23.64 10.99 92.18
N VAL A 62 22.52 11.08 91.58
CA VAL A 62 22.10 10.13 90.48
C VAL A 62 22.44 10.77 89.15
N ASP A 63 23.21 10.06 88.33
CA ASP A 63 23.61 10.49 86.98
C ASP A 63 22.42 10.52 85.97
N VAL A 64 21.22 10.94 86.44
CA VAL A 64 20.01 11.18 85.62
C VAL A 64 20.22 12.34 84.66
N SER A 65 21.24 13.13 84.93
CA SER A 65 21.37 14.48 84.42
C SER A 65 22.18 14.66 83.12
N LYS A 66 22.83 13.60 82.59
CA LYS A 66 23.64 13.82 81.36
C LYS A 66 22.79 14.02 80.08
N ASP A 67 21.57 13.47 80.05
CA ASP A 67 20.75 13.52 78.84
C ASP A 67 19.40 14.24 79.04
N VAL A 68 19.09 14.71 80.25
CA VAL A 68 17.80 15.27 80.60
C VAL A 68 17.93 16.47 81.52
N ARG A 69 17.17 17.50 81.27
CA ARG A 69 17.04 18.63 82.22
C ARG A 69 15.94 18.29 83.24
N VAL A 70 16.29 18.42 84.50
CA VAL A 70 15.33 18.28 85.62
C VAL A 70 15.26 19.66 86.33
N THR A 71 14.01 20.21 86.34
CA THR A 71 13.68 21.44 87.01
C THR A 71 12.66 21.13 88.11
N TRP A 72 12.95 21.47 89.39
CA TRP A 72 12.04 21.28 90.49
C TRP A 72 11.64 22.67 91.03
N THR A 73 10.32 22.94 91.11
CA THR A 73 9.73 24.21 91.53
C THR A 73 8.84 24.01 92.72
N ASP A 74 8.76 24.99 93.63
CA ASP A 74 7.86 25.05 94.75
C ASP A 74 6.38 25.33 94.28
N GLU A 75 5.44 25.38 95.24
CA GLU A 75 4.04 25.70 94.97
C GLU A 75 3.84 27.11 94.36
N ASN A 76 4.80 28.01 94.63
CA ASN A 76 4.76 29.40 94.16
C ASN A 76 5.49 29.60 92.84
N GLY A 77 6.08 28.51 92.27
CA GLY A 77 6.83 28.57 91.03
C GLY A 77 8.29 28.95 91.14
N ASN A 78 8.87 29.07 92.38
CA ASN A 78 10.30 29.34 92.61
C ASN A 78 11.07 28.05 92.30
N VAL A 79 12.21 28.19 91.61
CA VAL A 79 13.05 27.03 91.25
C VAL A 79 13.87 26.62 92.52
N LEU A 80 13.57 25.37 92.94
CA LEU A 80 14.32 24.71 94.04
C LEU A 80 15.56 24.03 93.52
N TYR A 81 15.52 23.51 92.31
CA TYR A 81 16.62 22.83 91.64
C TYR A 81 16.53 22.91 90.14
N ASP A 82 17.66 23.18 89.46
CA ASP A 82 17.79 23.05 87.99
C ASP A 82 19.18 22.56 87.68
N ASN A 83 19.31 21.48 86.91
CA ASN A 83 20.60 20.84 86.60
C ASN A 83 21.34 21.43 85.39
N ILE A 84 20.71 22.33 84.60
CA ILE A 84 21.30 22.88 83.37
C ILE A 84 21.02 24.37 83.30
N GLU A 85 22.05 25.19 83.14
CA GLU A 85 21.89 26.60 82.78
C GLU A 85 21.27 26.76 81.39
N TYR A 86 20.36 27.68 81.28
CA TYR A 86 19.52 27.86 80.10
C TYR A 86 20.35 28.25 78.84
N SER A 87 20.33 27.45 77.81
CA SER A 87 20.76 27.83 76.46
C SER A 87 19.56 28.04 75.56
N ASP A 88 19.23 29.30 75.28
CA ASP A 88 18.19 29.70 74.36
C ASP A 88 18.56 29.44 72.93
N ASN A 89 18.57 28.17 72.53
CA ASN A 89 18.77 27.82 71.13
C ASN A 89 17.38 27.68 70.48
N ILE A 90 16.93 28.74 69.78
CA ILE A 90 15.60 28.89 69.14
C ILE A 90 15.28 27.75 68.18
N LEU A 91 16.27 26.95 67.80
CA LEU A 91 16.12 25.86 66.82
C LEU A 91 15.86 24.47 67.46
N GLU A 92 15.79 24.39 68.81
CA GLU A 92 15.65 23.10 69.49
C GLU A 92 14.25 23.01 70.12
N LYS A 93 13.51 21.99 69.72
CA LYS A 93 12.21 21.69 70.34
C LYS A 93 12.43 20.87 71.62
N THR A 94 12.03 21.47 72.73
CA THR A 94 12.09 20.78 74.04
C THR A 94 10.79 20.03 74.29
N ILE A 95 10.91 18.73 74.60
CA ILE A 95 9.78 17.92 75.07
C ILE A 95 9.93 17.81 76.57
N TYR A 96 8.88 18.06 77.29
CA TYR A 96 8.86 18.00 78.75
C TYR A 96 7.70 17.13 79.27
N CYS A 97 7.89 16.60 80.49
CA CYS A 97 6.89 15.92 81.28
C CYS A 97 6.85 16.52 82.66
N ASP A 98 5.69 17.06 83.04
CA ASP A 98 5.50 17.67 84.34
C ASP A 98 4.85 16.66 85.31
N ARG A 99 5.41 16.54 86.53
CA ARG A 99 4.84 15.73 87.62
C ARG A 99 4.71 16.60 88.86
N ARG A 100 3.50 16.52 89.48
CA ARG A 100 3.20 17.26 90.70
C ARG A 100 3.32 16.32 91.86
N LEU A 101 4.13 16.78 92.92
CA LEU A 101 4.26 16.03 94.13
C LEU A 101 3.13 16.36 95.10
N ASP A 102 3.03 15.59 96.18
CA ASP A 102 1.95 15.62 97.18
C ASP A 102 2.05 16.96 98.05
N ASP A 103 3.22 17.61 98.07
CA ASP A 103 3.46 18.91 98.70
C ASP A 103 3.11 20.12 97.78
N GLY A 104 2.56 19.89 96.59
CA GLY A 104 2.18 20.93 95.64
C GLY A 104 3.33 21.36 94.71
N SER A 105 4.56 20.91 94.95
CA SER A 105 5.72 21.24 94.09
C SER A 105 5.66 20.50 92.76
N VAL A 106 6.34 21.05 91.73
CA VAL A 106 6.29 20.47 90.38
C VAL A 106 7.69 20.10 89.88
N ILE A 107 7.87 18.86 89.46
CA ILE A 107 9.04 18.36 88.78
C ILE A 107 8.81 18.39 87.27
N ARG A 108 9.60 19.10 86.52
CA ARG A 108 9.67 19.14 85.09
C ARG A 108 10.92 18.37 84.64
N VAL A 109 10.71 17.31 83.90
CA VAL A 109 11.76 16.56 83.24
C VAL A 109 11.65 16.85 81.71
N ALA A 110 12.77 17.44 81.21
CA ALA A 110 12.82 17.89 79.81
C ALA A 110 13.99 17.30 79.08
N ASN A 111 13.79 16.99 77.79
CA ASN A 111 14.91 16.61 76.89
C ASN A 111 14.88 17.52 75.66
N VAL A 112 16.05 17.93 75.23
CA VAL A 112 16.26 18.72 74.01
C VAL A 112 16.23 17.77 72.81
N TYR A 113 15.24 17.98 71.98
CA TYR A 113 15.04 17.15 70.81
C TYR A 113 15.48 17.88 69.54
N GLY A 114 16.39 17.24 68.79
CA GLY A 114 16.86 17.82 67.56
C GLY A 114 15.72 18.16 66.59
N THR A 115 15.82 19.31 65.95
CA THR A 115 14.83 19.81 65.01
C THR A 115 14.63 18.86 63.83
N VAL A 116 13.48 18.98 63.17
CA VAL A 116 13.18 18.27 61.92
C VAL A 116 14.34 18.37 60.93
N GLY A 117 15.06 19.49 60.93
CA GLY A 117 16.22 19.73 60.07
C GLY A 117 17.35 18.72 60.28
N ASN A 118 17.66 18.38 61.56
CA ASN A 118 18.74 17.41 61.84
C ASN A 118 18.32 15.97 61.40
N LEU A 119 17.05 15.62 61.51
CA LEU A 119 16.53 14.34 61.02
C LEU A 119 16.54 14.27 59.48
N VAL A 120 16.18 15.38 58.80
CA VAL A 120 16.28 15.46 57.36
C VAL A 120 17.73 15.30 56.90
N LEU A 121 18.67 16.00 57.54
CA LEU A 121 20.08 15.90 57.22
C LEU A 121 20.65 14.48 57.41
N SER A 122 20.23 13.77 58.47
CA SER A 122 20.64 12.37 58.69
C SER A 122 20.08 11.40 57.64
N MET A 123 18.95 11.73 57.03
CA MET A 123 18.29 10.89 56.01
C MET A 123 18.74 11.21 54.57
N ILE A 124 19.40 12.35 54.32
CA ILE A 124 19.88 12.71 52.99
C ILE A 124 20.82 11.62 52.43
N GLN A 125 21.72 11.12 53.20
CA GLN A 125 22.74 10.16 52.77
C GLN A 125 22.12 8.82 52.32
N PRO A 126 21.23 8.15 53.08
CA PRO A 126 20.54 6.93 52.61
C PRO A 126 19.61 7.19 51.44
N ILE A 127 18.95 8.35 51.34
CA ILE A 127 18.09 8.70 50.21
C ILE A 127 18.93 8.83 48.92
N LEU A 128 20.06 9.49 48.96
CA LEU A 128 21.00 9.62 47.83
C LEU A 128 21.49 8.25 47.34
N VAL A 129 21.79 7.32 48.24
CA VAL A 129 22.18 5.96 47.86
C VAL A 129 21.06 5.23 47.14
N VAL A 130 19.82 5.31 47.63
CA VAL A 130 18.64 4.69 46.99
C VAL A 130 18.42 5.30 45.60
N LEU A 131 18.50 6.62 45.43
CA LEU A 131 18.38 7.28 44.16
C LEU A 131 19.47 6.86 43.16
N ALA A 132 20.71 6.71 43.63
CA ALA A 132 21.82 6.25 42.78
C ALA A 132 21.61 4.81 42.28
N ILE A 133 21.18 3.90 43.18
CA ILE A 133 20.85 2.53 42.81
C ILE A 133 19.69 2.50 41.82
N PHE A 134 18.64 3.28 42.06
CA PHE A 134 17.52 3.37 41.15
C PHE A 134 17.94 3.88 39.77
N ALA A 135 18.74 4.93 39.68
CA ALA A 135 19.26 5.47 38.43
C ALA A 135 20.09 4.42 37.66
N LEU A 136 20.90 3.65 38.36
CA LEU A 136 21.71 2.57 37.78
C LEU A 136 20.80 1.46 37.21
N ILE A 137 19.81 1.01 37.95
CA ILE A 137 18.86 -0.01 37.49
C ILE A 137 18.12 0.49 36.24
N MET A 138 17.61 1.71 36.25
CA MET A 138 16.93 2.32 35.10
C MET A 138 17.84 2.43 33.89
N TYR A 139 19.10 2.82 34.06
CA TYR A 139 20.09 2.85 32.99
C TYR A 139 20.26 1.47 32.33
N ILE A 140 20.38 0.39 33.14
CA ILE A 140 20.51 -0.99 32.68
C ILE A 140 19.25 -1.42 31.88
N VAL A 141 18.05 -1.17 32.44
CA VAL A 141 16.78 -1.52 31.81
C VAL A 141 16.61 -0.82 30.45
N VAL A 142 16.95 0.47 30.38
CA VAL A 142 16.88 1.25 29.12
C VAL A 142 17.82 0.70 28.06
N ASN A 143 19.07 0.45 28.41
CA ASN A 143 20.03 -0.11 27.47
C ASN A 143 19.61 -1.52 27.00
N TYR A 144 19.07 -2.33 27.90
CA TYR A 144 18.56 -3.64 27.54
C TYR A 144 17.38 -3.54 26.58
N THR A 145 16.36 -2.73 26.89
CA THR A 145 15.19 -2.56 26.03
C THR A 145 15.54 -1.92 24.68
N ALA A 146 16.45 -0.95 24.65
CA ALA A 146 16.93 -0.34 23.43
C ALA A 146 17.61 -1.36 22.50
N LYS A 147 18.48 -2.21 23.04
CA LYS A 147 19.16 -3.27 22.27
C LYS A 147 18.22 -4.39 21.87
N ALA A 148 17.32 -4.79 22.74
CA ALA A 148 16.45 -5.92 22.50
C ALA A 148 15.26 -5.62 21.57
N ILE A 149 14.66 -4.42 21.68
CA ILE A 149 13.43 -4.07 20.93
C ILE A 149 13.74 -3.12 19.77
N VAL A 150 14.49 -2.06 20.02
CA VAL A 150 14.65 -0.98 19.02
C VAL A 150 15.71 -1.30 17.98
N ALA A 151 16.83 -1.91 18.36
CA ALA A 151 17.90 -2.22 17.41
C ALA A 151 17.48 -3.22 16.32
N PRO A 152 16.71 -4.27 16.59
CA PRO A 152 16.17 -5.15 15.55
C PRO A 152 15.20 -4.46 14.60
N ILE A 153 14.36 -3.54 15.11
CA ILE A 153 13.39 -2.79 14.29
C ILE A 153 14.13 -1.83 13.34
N ASN A 154 15.17 -1.15 13.80
CA ASN A 154 15.98 -0.25 12.98
C ASN A 154 16.82 -0.96 11.91
N LYS A 155 17.02 -2.28 12.02
CA LYS A 155 17.70 -3.10 11.01
C LYS A 155 16.76 -3.57 9.91
N ILE A 156 15.46 -3.27 9.99
CA ILE A 156 14.51 -3.54 8.91
C ILE A 156 14.79 -2.51 7.82
N ASP A 157 15.51 -2.92 6.80
CA ASP A 157 15.70 -2.12 5.60
C ASP A 157 14.41 -2.20 4.76
N LEU A 158 13.58 -1.19 4.93
CA LEU A 158 12.30 -1.06 4.21
C LEU A 158 12.51 -0.76 2.72
N GLU A 159 13.67 -0.20 2.34
CA GLU A 159 13.96 0.14 0.94
C GLU A 159 14.40 -1.08 0.13
N SER A 160 15.16 -1.98 0.72
CA SER A 160 15.63 -3.18 0.01
C SER A 160 14.62 -4.32 -0.03
N GLY A 161 13.51 -4.22 0.70
CA GLY A 161 12.50 -5.29 0.82
C GLY A 161 13.01 -6.58 1.49
N ARG A 162 14.28 -6.62 1.87
CA ARG A 162 14.92 -7.76 2.53
C ARG A 162 14.77 -7.66 4.04
N ILE A 163 13.72 -8.27 4.54
CA ILE A 163 13.60 -8.52 5.97
C ILE A 163 14.52 -9.70 6.28
N GLY A 164 15.73 -9.42 6.76
CA GLY A 164 16.68 -10.44 7.22
C GLY A 164 16.05 -11.31 8.32
N ASP A 165 16.73 -12.42 8.65
CA ASP A 165 16.30 -13.31 9.74
C ASP A 165 16.45 -12.58 11.10
N ILE A 166 15.43 -11.77 11.41
CA ILE A 166 15.39 -11.05 12.69
C ILE A 166 14.90 -12.04 13.74
N LYS A 167 15.84 -12.53 14.56
CA LYS A 167 15.52 -13.20 15.81
C LYS A 167 14.90 -12.18 16.77
N GLY A 168 13.61 -11.90 16.60
CA GLY A 168 12.87 -10.90 17.36
C GLY A 168 11.86 -11.53 18.30
N TYR A 169 11.29 -10.69 19.16
CA TYR A 169 10.22 -11.07 20.08
C TYR A 169 9.03 -11.68 19.34
N VAL A 170 8.38 -12.65 19.96
CA VAL A 170 7.21 -13.36 19.42
C VAL A 170 6.11 -12.38 19.00
N GLU A 171 5.97 -11.27 19.71
CA GLU A 171 4.97 -10.21 19.47
C GLU A 171 5.19 -9.45 18.17
N ILE A 172 6.42 -9.36 17.67
CA ILE A 172 6.74 -8.65 16.41
C ILE A 172 6.63 -9.57 15.19
N LYS A 173 6.69 -10.88 15.37
CA LYS A 173 6.59 -11.87 14.28
C LYS A 173 5.35 -11.70 13.39
N PRO A 174 4.13 -11.49 13.91
CA PRO A 174 2.94 -11.28 13.06
C PRO A 174 3.05 -10.02 12.19
N LEU A 175 3.61 -8.94 12.73
CA LEU A 175 3.81 -7.69 12.00
C LEU A 175 4.83 -7.87 10.87
N LEU A 176 5.96 -8.51 11.15
CA LEU A 176 6.98 -8.83 10.15
C LEU A 176 6.46 -9.74 9.04
N ALA A 177 5.64 -10.75 9.40
CA ALA A 177 4.99 -11.63 8.44
C ALA A 177 4.02 -10.87 7.52
N ARG A 178 3.28 -9.90 8.06
CA ARG A 178 2.37 -9.05 7.28
C ARG A 178 3.13 -8.13 6.32
N ILE A 179 4.20 -7.49 6.78
CA ILE A 179 5.07 -6.64 5.94
C ILE A 179 5.70 -7.48 4.82
N ARG A 180 6.24 -8.67 5.14
CA ARG A 180 6.82 -9.57 4.14
C ARG A 180 5.80 -9.97 3.07
N ARG A 181 4.57 -10.30 3.46
CA ARG A 181 3.49 -10.63 2.51
C ARG A 181 3.14 -9.44 1.60
N GLN A 182 3.05 -8.24 2.16
CA GLN A 182 2.80 -7.04 1.36
C GLN A 182 3.94 -6.75 0.37
N ASN A 183 5.18 -6.88 0.79
CA ASN A 183 6.33 -6.66 -0.10
C ASN A 183 6.38 -7.68 -1.25
N ILE A 184 6.07 -8.97 -0.98
CA ILE A 184 5.96 -9.99 -2.04
C ILE A 184 4.85 -9.62 -3.02
N LEU A 185 3.69 -9.18 -2.55
CA LEU A 185 2.58 -8.76 -3.40
C LEU A 185 2.94 -7.55 -4.27
N ILE A 186 3.58 -6.54 -3.67
CA ILE A 186 4.06 -5.34 -4.39
C ILE A 186 5.07 -5.75 -5.48
N ASP A 187 6.03 -6.60 -5.15
CA ASP A 187 7.07 -7.04 -6.10
C ASP A 187 6.46 -7.84 -7.27
N THR A 188 5.45 -8.66 -6.99
CA THR A 188 4.69 -9.39 -8.01
C THR A 188 3.94 -8.43 -8.93
N ASN A 189 3.20 -7.47 -8.37
CA ASN A 189 2.46 -6.47 -9.16
C ASN A 189 3.40 -5.60 -10.01
N ILE A 190 4.55 -5.19 -9.45
CA ILE A 190 5.56 -4.42 -10.21
C ILE A 190 6.10 -5.24 -11.38
N ARG A 191 6.36 -6.54 -11.19
CA ARG A 191 6.83 -7.42 -12.27
C ARG A 191 5.77 -7.60 -13.36
N GLU A 192 4.52 -7.75 -12.98
CA GLU A 192 3.40 -7.84 -13.94
C GLU A 192 3.25 -6.54 -14.74
N LEU A 193 3.24 -5.38 -14.07
CA LEU A 193 3.19 -4.07 -14.73
C LEU A 193 4.38 -3.84 -15.67
N LYS A 194 5.59 -4.22 -15.26
CA LYS A 194 6.78 -4.13 -16.14
C LYS A 194 6.66 -5.02 -17.37
N ARG A 195 6.12 -6.23 -17.20
CA ARG A 195 5.88 -7.15 -18.33
C ARG A 195 4.83 -6.61 -19.29
N GLU A 196 3.74 -6.07 -18.75
CA GLU A 196 2.68 -5.46 -19.55
C GLU A 196 3.19 -4.24 -20.31
N ASN A 197 3.91 -3.34 -19.65
CA ASN A 197 4.52 -2.18 -20.30
C ASN A 197 5.53 -2.58 -21.38
N ALA A 198 6.38 -3.58 -21.12
CA ALA A 198 7.33 -4.08 -22.13
C ALA A 198 6.61 -4.68 -23.35
N ARG A 199 5.49 -5.41 -23.14
CA ARG A 199 4.65 -5.90 -24.23
C ARG A 199 4.03 -4.76 -25.02
N ARG A 200 3.48 -3.74 -24.36
CA ARG A 200 2.91 -2.56 -25.03
C ARG A 200 3.95 -1.80 -25.84
N GLU A 201 5.17 -1.64 -25.31
CA GLU A 201 6.26 -0.97 -26.04
C GLU A 201 6.76 -1.77 -27.24
N SER A 202 6.92 -3.09 -27.11
CA SER A 202 7.26 -3.96 -28.24
C SER A 202 6.20 -3.87 -29.31
N PHE A 203 4.95 -4.00 -28.92
CA PHE A 203 3.81 -3.92 -29.80
C PHE A 203 3.74 -2.58 -30.57
N ARG A 204 3.96 -1.45 -29.87
CA ARG A 204 4.00 -0.12 -30.52
C ARG A 204 5.16 0.01 -31.49
N ARG A 205 6.33 -0.52 -31.15
CA ARG A 205 7.50 -0.53 -32.03
C ARG A 205 7.24 -1.32 -33.30
N ASP A 206 6.74 -2.54 -33.15
CA ASP A 206 6.44 -3.44 -34.27
C ASP A 206 5.35 -2.84 -35.18
N PHE A 207 4.33 -2.23 -34.59
CA PHE A 207 3.29 -1.52 -35.33
C PHE A 207 3.88 -0.39 -36.17
N THR A 208 4.69 0.50 -35.55
CA THR A 208 5.30 1.65 -36.25
C THR A 208 6.25 1.18 -37.38
N ALA A 209 7.03 0.13 -37.14
CA ALA A 209 7.91 -0.45 -38.14
C ALA A 209 7.12 -1.03 -39.32
N ASN A 210 6.07 -1.79 -39.06
CA ASN A 210 5.23 -2.40 -40.08
C ASN A 210 4.46 -1.33 -40.91
N VAL A 211 3.88 -0.32 -40.24
CA VAL A 211 3.24 0.81 -40.93
C VAL A 211 4.21 1.49 -41.88
N SER A 212 5.43 1.81 -41.37
CA SER A 212 6.44 2.48 -42.19
C SER A 212 6.82 1.65 -43.44
N HIS A 213 6.95 0.33 -43.27
CA HIS A 213 7.29 -0.57 -44.35
C HIS A 213 6.15 -0.69 -45.39
N GLU A 214 4.90 -0.88 -44.92
CA GLU A 214 3.71 -1.02 -45.80
C GLU A 214 3.34 0.30 -46.52
N LEU A 215 3.69 1.46 -45.96
CA LEU A 215 3.55 2.77 -46.63
C LEU A 215 4.67 3.01 -47.67
N LYS A 216 5.91 2.62 -47.35
CA LYS A 216 7.08 2.89 -48.21
C LYS A 216 6.98 2.15 -49.55
N THR A 217 6.49 0.91 -49.55
CA THR A 217 6.43 0.10 -50.75
C THR A 217 5.57 0.72 -51.87
N PRO A 218 4.27 1.02 -51.68
CA PRO A 218 3.44 1.64 -52.71
C PRO A 218 3.97 3.02 -53.10
N LEU A 219 4.46 3.83 -52.14
CA LEU A 219 5.01 5.14 -52.41
C LEU A 219 6.24 5.10 -53.32
N THR A 220 7.11 4.12 -53.11
CA THR A 220 8.29 3.88 -53.96
C THR A 220 7.87 3.48 -55.38
N THR A 221 6.83 2.61 -55.49
CA THR A 221 6.32 2.21 -56.81
C THR A 221 5.69 3.39 -57.57
N ILE A 222 4.85 4.17 -56.91
CA ILE A 222 4.24 5.36 -57.49
C ILE A 222 5.33 6.36 -57.94
N SER A 223 6.31 6.66 -57.06
CA SER A 223 7.41 7.58 -57.37
C SER A 223 8.22 7.10 -58.55
N GLY A 224 8.61 5.80 -58.56
CA GLY A 224 9.43 5.24 -59.65
C GLY A 224 8.70 5.25 -60.98
N ILE A 225 7.42 4.86 -61.06
CA ILE A 225 6.63 4.93 -62.29
C ILE A 225 6.44 6.38 -62.72
N SER A 226 6.18 7.29 -61.79
CA SER A 226 6.02 8.74 -62.13
C SER A 226 7.30 9.33 -62.69
N GLU A 227 8.48 8.95 -62.17
CA GLU A 227 9.80 9.37 -62.70
C GLU A 227 10.05 8.78 -64.08
N MET A 228 9.73 7.53 -64.33
CA MET A 228 9.84 6.93 -65.67
C MET A 228 8.93 7.59 -66.70
N LEU A 229 7.71 7.97 -66.30
CA LEU A 229 6.79 8.78 -67.15
C LEU A 229 7.38 10.17 -67.46
N ALA A 230 7.86 10.86 -66.44
CA ALA A 230 8.42 12.20 -66.56
C ALA A 230 9.65 12.25 -67.45
N ASN A 231 10.48 11.21 -67.43
CA ASN A 231 11.70 11.10 -68.21
C ASN A 231 11.46 10.51 -69.64
N GLY A 232 10.20 10.22 -70.01
CA GLY A 232 9.86 9.67 -71.32
C GLY A 232 10.40 8.27 -71.58
N ILE A 233 10.70 7.50 -70.52
CA ILE A 233 11.23 6.15 -70.61
C ILE A 233 10.13 5.12 -70.99
N ILE A 234 8.88 5.42 -70.63
CA ILE A 234 7.70 4.59 -70.91
C ILE A 234 7.22 4.89 -72.32
N LYS A 235 7.01 3.85 -73.12
CA LYS A 235 6.48 4.04 -74.47
C LYS A 235 5.02 4.54 -74.36
N PRO A 236 4.56 5.38 -75.35
CA PRO A 236 3.18 5.90 -75.38
C PRO A 236 2.08 4.87 -75.24
N GLU A 237 2.29 3.66 -75.81
CA GLU A 237 1.35 2.52 -75.77
C GLU A 237 1.20 1.91 -74.36
N ASP A 238 2.26 2.00 -73.50
CA ASP A 238 2.27 1.41 -72.16
C ASP A 238 1.80 2.43 -71.09
N VAL A 239 1.70 3.73 -71.41
CA VAL A 239 1.27 4.78 -70.45
C VAL A 239 -0.03 4.48 -69.71
N PRO A 240 -1.09 3.95 -70.38
CA PRO A 240 -2.31 3.62 -69.67
C PRO A 240 -2.15 2.52 -68.58
N GLU A 241 -1.28 1.52 -68.83
CA GLU A 241 -1.02 0.42 -67.89
C GLU A 241 -0.25 0.94 -66.64
N PHE A 242 0.77 1.77 -66.86
CA PHE A 242 1.51 2.39 -65.79
C PHE A 242 0.68 3.40 -64.98
N ALA A 243 -0.23 4.17 -65.66
CA ALA A 243 -1.15 5.06 -64.97
C ALA A 243 -2.15 4.25 -64.12
N ASP A 244 -2.66 3.11 -64.60
CA ASP A 244 -3.52 2.21 -63.84
C ASP A 244 -2.79 1.63 -62.62
N SER A 245 -1.49 1.31 -62.79
CA SER A 245 -0.64 0.86 -61.68
C SER A 245 -0.47 1.92 -60.60
N ILE A 246 -0.23 3.17 -60.95
CA ILE A 246 -0.20 4.32 -60.03
C ILE A 246 -1.55 4.43 -59.29
N ASN A 247 -2.65 4.38 -60.03
CA ASN A 247 -3.99 4.49 -59.45
C ASN A 247 -4.29 3.36 -58.45
N LYS A 248 -3.95 2.11 -58.78
CA LYS A 248 -4.08 0.93 -57.88
C LYS A 248 -3.25 1.10 -56.59
N GLU A 249 -1.97 1.50 -56.70
CA GLU A 249 -1.15 1.70 -55.54
C GLU A 249 -1.56 2.89 -54.70
N SER A 250 -2.06 3.98 -55.32
CA SER A 250 -2.64 5.12 -54.60
C SER A 250 -3.90 4.74 -53.80
N THR A 251 -4.81 3.97 -54.43
CA THR A 251 -6.03 3.49 -53.78
C THR A 251 -5.67 2.55 -52.62
N ARG A 252 -4.71 1.68 -52.81
CA ARG A 252 -4.19 0.80 -51.74
C ARG A 252 -3.61 1.60 -50.55
N LEU A 253 -2.87 2.66 -50.82
CA LEU A 253 -2.30 3.54 -49.81
C LEU A 253 -3.38 4.27 -49.02
N ILE A 254 -4.43 4.80 -49.70
CA ILE A 254 -5.57 5.44 -49.04
C ILE A 254 -6.27 4.48 -48.09
N ASN A 255 -6.54 3.24 -48.54
CA ASN A 255 -7.18 2.22 -47.73
C ASN A 255 -6.33 1.87 -46.52
N LEU A 256 -5.00 1.70 -46.68
CA LEU A 256 -4.08 1.43 -45.57
C LEU A 256 -4.10 2.57 -44.53
N VAL A 257 -4.10 3.82 -44.95
CA VAL A 257 -4.17 4.98 -44.03
C VAL A 257 -5.51 4.99 -43.29
N ASN A 258 -6.61 4.73 -43.97
CA ASN A 258 -7.94 4.65 -43.35
C ASN A 258 -8.00 3.50 -42.31
N ASP A 259 -7.45 2.33 -42.63
CA ASP A 259 -7.34 1.19 -41.70
C ASP A 259 -6.56 1.57 -40.44
N ILE A 260 -5.41 2.26 -40.60
CA ILE A 260 -4.58 2.71 -39.48
C ILE A 260 -5.34 3.71 -38.61
N ILE A 261 -6.04 4.68 -39.21
CA ILE A 261 -6.84 5.67 -38.48
C ILE A 261 -7.96 4.97 -37.71
N LEU A 262 -8.64 3.99 -38.33
CA LEU A 262 -9.71 3.23 -37.69
C LEU A 262 -9.20 2.43 -36.50
N ILE A 263 -8.08 1.70 -36.66
CA ILE A 263 -7.46 0.96 -35.57
C ILE A 263 -7.04 1.90 -34.43
N SER A 264 -6.39 3.02 -34.74
CA SER A 264 -6.00 4.03 -33.76
C SER A 264 -7.21 4.57 -32.97
N ARG A 265 -8.32 4.80 -33.65
CA ARG A 265 -9.57 5.22 -33.02
C ARG A 265 -10.16 4.15 -32.12
N LEU A 266 -10.17 2.88 -32.56
CA LEU A 266 -10.70 1.75 -31.79
C LEU A 266 -9.86 1.43 -30.53
N GLU A 267 -8.59 1.85 -30.48
CA GLU A 267 -7.71 1.68 -29.34
C GLU A 267 -7.73 2.83 -28.34
N SER A 268 -8.20 4.00 -28.75
CA SER A 268 -8.34 5.12 -27.82
C SER A 268 -9.63 4.95 -27.02
N ASP A 269 -9.51 4.83 -25.69
CA ASP A 269 -10.66 4.79 -24.76
C ASP A 269 -11.51 6.08 -24.79
N GLU A 270 -11.11 7.08 -25.59
CA GLU A 270 -11.70 8.42 -25.61
C GLU A 270 -12.93 8.53 -26.53
N ILE A 271 -13.21 7.55 -27.41
CA ILE A 271 -14.30 7.67 -28.37
C ILE A 271 -15.52 6.88 -27.91
N VAL A 272 -16.44 7.56 -27.27
CA VAL A 272 -17.80 7.08 -27.04
C VAL A 272 -18.62 7.37 -28.31
N LEU A 273 -18.59 6.46 -29.28
CA LEU A 273 -19.52 6.52 -30.41
C LEU A 273 -20.90 6.13 -29.93
N GLN A 274 -21.89 6.86 -30.41
CA GLN A 274 -23.29 6.59 -30.07
C GLN A 274 -23.71 5.23 -30.65
N LYS A 275 -23.99 4.27 -29.78
CA LYS A 275 -24.54 2.96 -30.18
C LYS A 275 -26.04 3.11 -30.37
N GLU A 276 -26.53 2.53 -31.40
CA GLU A 276 -27.97 2.48 -31.77
C GLU A 276 -28.44 1.05 -32.03
N GLU A 277 -29.73 0.85 -32.09
CA GLU A 277 -30.28 -0.45 -32.43
C GLU A 277 -30.23 -0.64 -33.98
N VAL A 278 -29.42 -1.57 -34.43
CA VAL A 278 -29.12 -1.79 -35.86
C VAL A 278 -29.61 -3.16 -36.28
N ASN A 279 -30.26 -3.25 -37.45
CA ASN A 279 -30.59 -4.51 -38.07
C ASN A 279 -29.38 -5.07 -38.84
N ILE A 280 -28.79 -6.14 -38.34
CA ILE A 280 -27.59 -6.79 -38.93
C ILE A 280 -27.91 -7.38 -40.32
N CYS A 281 -29.11 -7.83 -40.54
CA CYS A 281 -29.50 -8.41 -41.84
C CYS A 281 -29.46 -7.36 -42.95
N ASP A 282 -29.82 -6.11 -42.67
CA ASP A 282 -29.75 -5.01 -43.64
C ASP A 282 -28.31 -4.62 -43.94
N ILE A 283 -27.45 -4.58 -42.93
CA ILE A 283 -26.00 -4.35 -43.12
C ILE A 283 -25.40 -5.43 -44.04
N VAL A 284 -25.72 -6.71 -43.78
CA VAL A 284 -25.23 -7.81 -44.62
C VAL A 284 -25.74 -7.69 -46.07
N ARG A 285 -27.00 -7.33 -46.26
CA ARG A 285 -27.57 -7.11 -47.65
C ARG A 285 -26.83 -6.00 -48.37
N VAL A 286 -26.56 -4.86 -47.71
CA VAL A 286 -25.82 -3.73 -48.30
C VAL A 286 -24.41 -4.14 -48.68
N VAL A 287 -23.67 -4.80 -47.76
CA VAL A 287 -22.29 -5.22 -48.00
C VAL A 287 -22.21 -6.25 -49.13
N VAL A 288 -23.09 -7.26 -49.13
CA VAL A 288 -23.11 -8.30 -50.15
C VAL A 288 -23.39 -7.68 -51.52
N SER A 289 -24.39 -6.80 -51.65
CA SER A 289 -24.68 -6.11 -52.92
C SER A 289 -23.51 -5.33 -53.47
N ARG A 290 -22.72 -4.67 -52.58
CA ARG A 290 -21.49 -3.94 -52.95
C ARG A 290 -20.38 -4.88 -53.45
N LEU A 291 -20.29 -6.09 -52.91
CA LEU A 291 -19.25 -7.08 -53.24
C LEU A 291 -19.63 -8.02 -54.41
N GLU A 292 -20.91 -8.10 -54.82
CA GLU A 292 -21.36 -8.95 -55.92
C GLU A 292 -20.55 -8.76 -57.21
N HIS A 293 -20.24 -7.50 -57.59
CA HIS A 293 -19.43 -7.21 -58.76
C HIS A 293 -18.01 -7.75 -58.68
N ILE A 294 -17.41 -7.71 -57.45
CA ILE A 294 -16.06 -8.24 -57.23
C ILE A 294 -16.08 -9.77 -57.26
N ALA A 295 -17.05 -10.37 -56.61
CA ALA A 295 -17.25 -11.84 -56.60
C ALA A 295 -17.51 -12.40 -58.01
N ALA A 296 -18.30 -11.69 -58.81
CA ALA A 296 -18.58 -12.09 -60.19
C ALA A 296 -17.33 -12.15 -61.08
N LYS A 297 -16.33 -11.26 -60.86
CA LYS A 297 -15.03 -11.30 -61.59
C LYS A 297 -14.24 -12.60 -61.33
N LYS A 298 -14.47 -13.27 -60.20
CA LYS A 298 -13.86 -14.54 -59.81
C LYS A 298 -14.87 -15.71 -59.93
N ASN A 299 -16.04 -15.50 -60.52
CA ASN A 299 -17.12 -16.50 -60.63
C ASN A 299 -17.54 -17.10 -59.28
N ILE A 300 -17.41 -16.33 -58.15
CA ILE A 300 -17.77 -16.77 -56.83
C ILE A 300 -19.29 -16.65 -56.63
N ASN A 301 -19.91 -17.73 -56.16
CA ASN A 301 -21.34 -17.74 -55.85
C ASN A 301 -21.56 -17.30 -54.40
N ILE A 302 -22.31 -16.22 -54.20
CA ILE A 302 -22.67 -15.69 -52.88
C ILE A 302 -24.04 -16.19 -52.47
N ASN A 303 -24.12 -16.88 -51.33
CA ASN A 303 -25.37 -17.34 -50.73
C ASN A 303 -25.58 -16.64 -49.39
N CYS A 304 -26.76 -16.07 -49.17
CA CYS A 304 -27.13 -15.45 -47.91
C CYS A 304 -28.23 -16.24 -47.22
N LYS A 305 -27.99 -16.59 -45.95
CA LYS A 305 -29.01 -17.17 -45.06
C LYS A 305 -29.28 -16.20 -43.94
N LEU A 306 -30.31 -15.36 -44.13
CA LEU A 306 -30.62 -14.26 -43.22
C LEU A 306 -32.05 -14.41 -42.72
N PRO A 307 -32.31 -14.28 -41.41
CA PRO A 307 -33.64 -14.05 -40.88
C PRO A 307 -34.20 -12.72 -41.40
N ASP A 308 -35.52 -12.51 -41.18
CA ASP A 308 -36.14 -11.25 -41.58
C ASP A 308 -35.53 -10.03 -40.93
N GLU A 309 -35.31 -10.11 -39.63
CA GLU A 309 -34.71 -9.04 -38.81
C GLU A 309 -33.92 -9.66 -37.66
N VAL A 310 -32.69 -9.13 -37.42
CA VAL A 310 -31.91 -9.42 -36.22
C VAL A 310 -31.30 -8.10 -35.71
N LYS A 311 -31.74 -7.68 -34.53
CA LYS A 311 -31.32 -6.42 -33.91
C LYS A 311 -30.12 -6.61 -33.01
N LEU A 312 -29.17 -5.69 -33.11
CA LEU A 312 -27.97 -5.60 -32.27
C LEU A 312 -27.73 -4.15 -31.90
N THR A 313 -27.41 -3.89 -30.63
CA THR A 313 -26.98 -2.55 -30.19
C THR A 313 -25.52 -2.33 -30.57
N GLY A 314 -25.27 -1.37 -31.48
CA GLY A 314 -23.93 -1.13 -31.98
C GLY A 314 -23.79 0.12 -32.82
N VAL A 315 -22.60 0.33 -33.37
CA VAL A 315 -22.30 1.40 -34.33
C VAL A 315 -22.40 0.86 -35.70
N ALA A 316 -23.45 1.29 -36.48
CA ALA A 316 -23.77 0.76 -37.79
C ALA A 316 -22.56 0.72 -38.74
N SER A 317 -21.79 1.82 -38.84
CA SER A 317 -20.63 1.92 -39.74
C SER A 317 -19.50 0.95 -39.36
N MET A 318 -19.30 0.66 -38.09
CA MET A 318 -18.32 -0.33 -37.65
C MET A 318 -18.76 -1.76 -37.92
N LEU A 319 -20.03 -2.07 -37.71
CA LEU A 319 -20.58 -3.39 -38.01
C LEU A 319 -20.60 -3.65 -39.53
N GLU A 320 -20.83 -2.60 -40.36
CA GLU A 320 -20.67 -2.67 -41.80
C GLU A 320 -19.25 -2.99 -42.21
N GLU A 321 -18.24 -2.29 -41.59
CA GLU A 321 -16.85 -2.54 -41.83
C GLU A 321 -16.40 -3.95 -41.43
N LEU A 322 -16.93 -4.48 -40.33
CA LEU A 322 -16.66 -5.84 -39.88
C LEU A 322 -17.15 -6.85 -40.92
N VAL A 323 -18.42 -6.74 -41.37
CA VAL A 323 -18.99 -7.62 -42.38
C VAL A 323 -18.25 -7.52 -43.70
N PHE A 324 -17.91 -6.27 -44.10
CA PHE A 324 -17.13 -6.02 -45.31
C PHE A 324 -15.77 -6.72 -45.28
N ASN A 325 -15.00 -6.55 -44.24
CA ASN A 325 -13.68 -7.18 -44.11
C ASN A 325 -13.75 -8.72 -44.08
N LEU A 326 -14.76 -9.30 -43.45
CA LEU A 326 -14.97 -10.77 -43.49
C LEU A 326 -15.31 -11.26 -44.91
N CYS A 327 -16.22 -10.62 -45.59
CA CYS A 327 -16.65 -11.01 -46.93
C CYS A 327 -15.57 -10.74 -48.01
N ASP A 328 -14.87 -9.61 -47.90
CA ASP A 328 -13.77 -9.26 -48.83
C ASP A 328 -12.63 -10.27 -48.73
N ASN A 329 -12.26 -10.67 -47.51
CA ASN A 329 -11.26 -11.73 -47.28
C ASN A 329 -11.74 -13.06 -47.85
N ALA A 330 -13.01 -13.45 -47.65
CA ALA A 330 -13.56 -14.66 -48.16
C ALA A 330 -13.61 -14.70 -49.71
N ILE A 331 -13.73 -13.55 -50.37
CA ILE A 331 -13.63 -13.42 -51.86
C ILE A 331 -12.15 -13.44 -52.29
N LYS A 332 -11.29 -12.71 -51.61
CA LYS A 332 -9.85 -12.57 -51.94
C LYS A 332 -9.13 -13.90 -51.95
N TYR A 333 -9.37 -14.70 -50.91
CA TYR A 333 -8.67 -15.97 -50.67
C TYR A 333 -9.42 -17.19 -51.18
N ASN A 334 -10.54 -16.99 -51.92
CA ASN A 334 -11.28 -18.04 -52.55
C ASN A 334 -10.68 -18.51 -53.88
N PHE A 335 -11.07 -19.68 -54.29
CA PHE A 335 -10.77 -20.21 -55.60
C PHE A 335 -11.76 -19.65 -56.65
N ASP A 336 -11.37 -19.71 -57.94
CA ASP A 336 -12.28 -19.45 -59.03
C ASP A 336 -13.47 -20.45 -58.97
N LYS A 337 -14.70 -19.95 -59.21
CA LYS A 337 -15.94 -20.71 -59.06
C LYS A 337 -16.19 -21.21 -57.62
N GLY A 338 -15.62 -20.55 -56.62
CA GLY A 338 -15.82 -20.86 -55.22
C GLY A 338 -17.19 -20.43 -54.68
N ILE A 339 -17.41 -20.69 -53.40
CA ILE A 339 -18.64 -20.36 -52.69
C ILE A 339 -18.35 -19.43 -51.53
N LEU A 340 -19.17 -18.42 -51.34
CA LEU A 340 -19.23 -17.57 -50.16
C LEU A 340 -20.62 -17.67 -49.53
N ASN A 341 -20.70 -18.18 -48.31
CA ASN A 341 -21.93 -18.20 -47.54
C ASN A 341 -21.87 -17.14 -46.44
N VAL A 342 -22.88 -16.28 -46.35
CA VAL A 342 -23.07 -15.31 -45.28
C VAL A 342 -24.32 -15.66 -44.50
N ILE A 343 -24.15 -15.98 -43.23
CA ILE A 343 -25.21 -16.51 -42.39
C ILE A 343 -25.32 -15.61 -41.15
N VAL A 344 -26.54 -15.19 -40.81
CA VAL A 344 -26.85 -14.52 -39.55
C VAL A 344 -27.76 -15.45 -38.73
N GLU A 345 -27.37 -15.70 -37.51
CA GLU A 345 -28.12 -16.54 -36.57
C GLU A 345 -28.37 -15.78 -35.29
N GLU A 346 -29.55 -15.92 -34.74
CA GLU A 346 -29.90 -15.47 -33.41
C GLU A 346 -30.22 -16.69 -32.54
N GLU A 347 -29.48 -16.91 -31.49
CA GLU A 347 -29.67 -18.02 -30.57
C GLU A 347 -29.56 -17.54 -29.13
N ASP A 348 -30.59 -17.76 -28.32
CA ASP A 348 -30.74 -17.27 -26.94
C ASP A 348 -30.60 -15.74 -26.82
N LYS A 349 -29.50 -15.25 -26.42
CA LYS A 349 -29.17 -13.81 -26.29
C LYS A 349 -27.93 -13.44 -27.10
N LYS A 350 -27.63 -14.23 -28.12
CA LYS A 350 -26.43 -14.01 -28.94
C LYS A 350 -26.79 -13.87 -30.40
N VAL A 351 -26.14 -12.94 -31.05
CA VAL A 351 -26.16 -12.76 -32.49
C VAL A 351 -24.84 -13.27 -33.05
N ARG A 352 -24.90 -14.16 -34.03
CA ARG A 352 -23.73 -14.66 -34.75
C ARG A 352 -23.77 -14.23 -36.20
N ILE A 353 -22.68 -13.65 -36.66
CA ILE A 353 -22.42 -13.41 -38.09
C ILE A 353 -21.36 -14.42 -38.52
N ILE A 354 -21.72 -15.28 -39.46
CA ILE A 354 -20.87 -16.37 -39.96
C ILE A 354 -20.61 -16.13 -41.44
N VAL A 355 -19.32 -16.12 -41.79
CA VAL A 355 -18.87 -16.00 -43.17
C VAL A 355 -18.02 -17.22 -43.49
N GLU A 356 -18.47 -18.00 -44.48
CA GLU A 356 -17.80 -19.23 -44.92
C GLU A 356 -17.34 -19.11 -46.37
N ASP A 357 -16.11 -19.45 -46.61
CA ASP A 357 -15.53 -19.55 -47.97
C ASP A 357 -15.07 -20.99 -48.27
N SER A 358 -15.02 -21.32 -49.57
CA SER A 358 -14.46 -22.58 -50.05
C SER A 358 -12.99 -22.44 -50.51
N GLY A 359 -12.29 -21.44 -49.99
CA GLY A 359 -10.93 -21.09 -50.41
C GLY A 359 -9.83 -21.95 -49.79
N ILE A 360 -8.64 -21.35 -49.69
CA ILE A 360 -7.40 -22.04 -49.28
C ILE A 360 -7.40 -22.56 -47.85
N GLY A 361 -8.32 -22.05 -46.97
CA GLY A 361 -8.34 -22.37 -45.55
C GLY A 361 -7.22 -21.64 -44.77
N ILE A 362 -7.23 -21.88 -43.46
CA ILE A 362 -6.24 -21.34 -42.52
C ILE A 362 -5.66 -22.51 -41.72
N PRO A 363 -4.32 -22.70 -41.68
CA PRO A 363 -3.68 -23.72 -40.85
C PRO A 363 -4.10 -23.60 -39.37
N GLU A 364 -4.21 -24.76 -38.68
CA GLU A 364 -4.71 -24.81 -37.29
C GLU A 364 -3.91 -23.94 -36.33
N ASP A 365 -2.60 -23.95 -36.44
CA ASP A 365 -1.64 -23.17 -35.62
C ASP A 365 -1.71 -21.67 -35.93
N GLU A 366 -2.28 -21.26 -37.06
CA GLU A 366 -2.36 -19.85 -37.47
C GLU A 366 -3.72 -19.21 -37.22
N LYS A 367 -4.78 -20.00 -36.90
CA LYS A 367 -6.16 -19.51 -36.70
C LYS A 367 -6.31 -18.38 -35.68
N ASN A 368 -5.43 -18.31 -34.68
CA ASN A 368 -5.39 -17.21 -33.72
C ASN A 368 -4.54 -16.03 -34.21
N ALA A 369 -3.46 -16.33 -34.92
CA ALA A 369 -2.50 -15.34 -35.40
C ALA A 369 -3.05 -14.47 -36.53
N VAL A 370 -3.98 -14.97 -37.35
CA VAL A 370 -4.59 -14.21 -38.44
C VAL A 370 -5.35 -12.95 -38.01
N PHE A 371 -5.68 -12.83 -36.74
CA PHE A 371 -6.29 -11.63 -36.15
C PHE A 371 -5.29 -10.63 -35.59
N GLU A 372 -3.97 -10.94 -35.68
CA GLU A 372 -2.92 -9.99 -35.31
C GLU A 372 -2.66 -9.01 -36.47
N ARG A 373 -2.21 -7.79 -36.15
CA ARG A 373 -2.00 -6.73 -37.15
C ARG A 373 -0.84 -7.08 -38.06
N PHE A 374 -1.00 -6.80 -39.36
CA PHE A 374 -0.02 -7.09 -40.41
C PHE A 374 0.34 -8.56 -40.54
N TYR A 375 -0.40 -9.45 -39.84
CA TYR A 375 -0.18 -10.88 -39.97
C TYR A 375 -0.70 -11.43 -41.30
N ARG A 376 0.04 -12.33 -41.90
CA ARG A 376 -0.28 -12.99 -43.17
C ARG A 376 0.29 -14.39 -43.16
N VAL A 377 -0.51 -15.39 -43.46
CA VAL A 377 -0.15 -16.80 -43.58
C VAL A 377 0.98 -17.00 -44.63
N ASP A 378 0.84 -16.34 -45.78
CA ASP A 378 1.85 -16.35 -46.85
C ASP A 378 2.11 -14.94 -47.39
N LYS A 379 3.32 -14.42 -47.13
CA LYS A 379 3.74 -13.06 -47.53
C LYS A 379 3.89 -12.88 -49.00
N SER A 380 4.19 -13.95 -49.77
CA SER A 380 4.42 -13.89 -51.23
C SER A 380 3.08 -13.78 -51.97
N ARG A 381 2.16 -14.69 -51.70
CA ARG A 381 0.85 -14.79 -52.33
C ARG A 381 -0.08 -13.63 -51.98
N SER A 382 0.00 -13.11 -50.77
CA SER A 382 -0.80 -11.98 -50.33
C SER A 382 -0.37 -10.63 -50.90
N LYS A 383 0.85 -10.50 -51.48
CA LYS A 383 1.25 -9.31 -52.25
C LYS A 383 0.48 -9.24 -53.59
N GLU A 384 0.30 -10.37 -54.26
CA GLU A 384 -0.50 -10.44 -55.50
C GLU A 384 -1.97 -10.12 -55.29
N VAL A 385 -2.52 -10.51 -54.12
CA VAL A 385 -3.93 -10.33 -53.75
C VAL A 385 -4.22 -8.95 -53.13
N GLY A 386 -3.16 -8.15 -52.80
CA GLY A 386 -3.31 -6.76 -52.38
C GLY A 386 -3.80 -6.54 -50.94
N GLY A 387 -3.63 -7.49 -50.02
CA GLY A 387 -4.08 -7.36 -48.63
C GLY A 387 -3.12 -6.50 -47.78
N THR A 388 -3.65 -5.68 -46.84
CA THR A 388 -2.88 -4.89 -45.89
C THR A 388 -2.46 -5.69 -44.64
N GLY A 389 -3.12 -6.83 -44.37
CA GLY A 389 -2.99 -7.59 -43.11
C GLY A 389 -3.65 -6.89 -41.90
N LEU A 390 -4.45 -5.85 -42.14
CA LEU A 390 -5.16 -5.14 -41.08
C LEU A 390 -6.64 -5.55 -40.98
N GLY A 391 -7.26 -6.01 -42.05
CA GLY A 391 -8.71 -6.27 -42.10
C GLY A 391 -9.23 -7.19 -40.98
N LEU A 392 -8.60 -8.36 -40.75
CA LEU A 392 -9.03 -9.24 -39.65
C LEU A 392 -8.70 -8.69 -38.26
N SER A 393 -7.68 -7.88 -38.13
CA SER A 393 -7.43 -7.18 -36.86
C SER A 393 -8.49 -6.11 -36.59
N ILE A 394 -8.98 -5.43 -37.62
CA ILE A 394 -10.12 -4.50 -37.54
C ILE A 394 -11.37 -5.26 -37.11
N VAL A 395 -11.68 -6.41 -37.72
CA VAL A 395 -12.79 -7.28 -37.29
C VAL A 395 -12.70 -7.62 -35.80
N LYS A 396 -11.53 -8.03 -35.32
CA LYS A 396 -11.30 -8.33 -33.90
C LYS A 396 -11.57 -7.13 -32.99
N HIS A 397 -11.04 -5.95 -33.33
CA HIS A 397 -11.23 -4.74 -32.53
C HIS A 397 -12.68 -4.26 -32.51
N ILE A 398 -13.37 -4.31 -33.66
CA ILE A 398 -14.81 -3.98 -33.76
C ILE A 398 -15.64 -4.98 -32.93
N ALA A 399 -15.32 -6.26 -32.99
CA ALA A 399 -16.01 -7.26 -32.18
C ALA A 399 -15.82 -6.98 -30.68
N ILE A 400 -14.59 -6.70 -30.21
CA ILE A 400 -14.28 -6.35 -28.81
C ILE A 400 -15.02 -5.08 -28.39
N TYR A 401 -15.03 -4.02 -29.22
CA TYR A 401 -15.74 -2.77 -28.95
C TYR A 401 -17.25 -2.99 -28.70
N HIS A 402 -17.83 -3.99 -29.38
CA HIS A 402 -19.22 -4.40 -29.23
C HIS A 402 -19.40 -5.53 -28.21
N ASN A 403 -18.44 -5.78 -27.30
CA ASN A 403 -18.47 -6.86 -26.31
C ASN A 403 -18.65 -8.25 -26.93
N GLY A 404 -18.23 -8.42 -28.17
CA GLY A 404 -18.27 -9.65 -28.92
C GLY A 404 -16.94 -10.38 -28.99
N LYS A 405 -16.89 -11.45 -29.73
CA LYS A 405 -15.73 -12.28 -30.01
C LYS A 405 -15.70 -12.71 -31.46
N VAL A 406 -14.51 -12.90 -32.02
CA VAL A 406 -14.33 -13.48 -33.37
C VAL A 406 -13.47 -14.72 -33.28
N LYS A 407 -13.74 -15.72 -34.10
CA LYS A 407 -12.93 -16.93 -34.24
C LYS A 407 -12.92 -17.41 -35.68
N ALA A 408 -11.82 -18.06 -36.06
CA ALA A 408 -11.67 -18.80 -37.31
C ALA A 408 -11.79 -20.30 -37.03
N THR A 409 -12.50 -21.04 -37.88
CA THR A 409 -12.61 -22.49 -37.83
C THR A 409 -12.59 -23.05 -39.26
N ASP A 410 -12.42 -24.35 -39.41
CA ASP A 410 -12.57 -24.98 -40.73
C ASP A 410 -14.03 -25.02 -41.14
N ARG A 411 -14.23 -24.83 -42.44
CA ARG A 411 -15.54 -25.12 -43.09
C ARG A 411 -15.63 -26.59 -43.40
N GLU A 412 -16.78 -27.18 -43.22
CA GLU A 412 -17.07 -28.53 -43.65
C GLU A 412 -16.96 -28.64 -45.18
N GLY A 413 -16.11 -29.51 -45.66
CA GLY A 413 -15.79 -29.65 -47.10
C GLY A 413 -14.64 -28.77 -47.59
N GLY A 414 -13.90 -28.13 -46.72
CA GLY A 414 -12.71 -27.29 -47.01
C GLY A 414 -13.01 -25.79 -47.07
N GLY A 415 -11.99 -24.99 -46.80
CA GLY A 415 -12.07 -23.53 -46.71
C GLY A 415 -12.16 -23.03 -45.30
N THR A 416 -12.51 -21.75 -45.09
CA THR A 416 -12.54 -21.08 -43.82
C THR A 416 -13.96 -20.73 -43.38
N ARG A 417 -14.21 -20.83 -42.06
CA ARG A 417 -15.44 -20.35 -41.41
C ARG A 417 -15.09 -19.33 -40.34
N MET A 418 -15.38 -18.06 -40.60
CA MET A 418 -15.24 -16.95 -39.67
C MET A 418 -16.53 -16.73 -38.91
N ILE A 419 -16.44 -16.60 -37.59
CA ILE A 419 -17.63 -16.45 -36.73
C ILE A 419 -17.40 -15.23 -35.81
N ALA A 420 -18.20 -14.19 -35.98
CA ALA A 420 -18.32 -13.09 -35.07
C ALA A 420 -19.56 -13.28 -34.18
N THR A 421 -19.39 -13.24 -32.86
CA THR A 421 -20.47 -13.48 -31.89
C THR A 421 -20.59 -12.25 -30.98
N PHE A 422 -21.83 -11.76 -30.84
CA PHE A 422 -22.18 -10.60 -30.03
C PHE A 422 -23.23 -10.99 -28.99
N ASN A 423 -23.23 -10.32 -27.85
CA ASN A 423 -24.32 -10.40 -26.89
C ASN A 423 -25.36 -9.33 -27.26
N LYS A 424 -26.64 -9.72 -27.21
CA LYS A 424 -27.80 -8.85 -27.54
C LYS A 424 -28.09 -7.91 -26.38
#